data_2a7f2630324f45c878342262a79ef119
#
_entry.id   2a7f2630324f45c878342262a79ef119
#
_cell.length_a   1.000
_cell.length_b   1.000
_cell.length_c   1.000
_cell.angle_alpha   90.00
_cell.angle_beta   90.00
_cell.angle_gamma   90.00
#
_symmetry.space_group_name_H-M   'P 1'
#
loop_
_entity.id
_entity.type
_entity.pdbx_description
1 polymer ?
#
loop_
_entity_poly.entity_id
_entity_poly.type
_entity_poly.pdbx_seq_one_letter_code
_entity_poly.pdbx_strand_id
1 'polypeptide(L)'
;MRKGVLFAALLAALVPATAGAAAPTGLVVASVKANRAVLPGHPFYVEVRVIDRAARPRKAAVVVSAADRQVLATRTATFRPGRRTAVKLPVNLTTLGPNPLTVFVTGTRPRRITVGVAEFKARTGTVVVPDFAGYGGQFNHHVYAALSRAAGVTDANVVDMENKMRALHPEFSRVFFTPQAFTDPDKMQSFVRTVQFAQSTGTDINITWQGGTLLPQQFANVLLDLVRNKGITHLRWVTLQNEPNRTRMTMDAYAKQYRDLDPLIQSIRGQVKYMGGDLVRAPDTGPPNQQAWFQYMAAHMSDILDAYSIHVFWDYFDTQKLVDRLTEVRAIVDALPQNARKPIYVTEYGVRGLRTFDGAPQVDPGVWEDGTPITQTNISAFQHAWFDILAADLGYLGTSKWDSYYGKYDNGSQAYYVIGGPQSGWPLYPMYNLLQLFTTTVKRGWQVVATDSVPNTSRLVAAYLGGKKQLTMIGLDTAGAQLNVGTTTATPYSIAGFPPSKPVNLLIWNANADGLVAPRQVVIADANGVVSLSISQQAVFVLTTVKLGGTS
;
A
#
# COMPACT_ATOMS: atom_id res chain seq x y z
N MET A 1 37.54 8.98 38.55
CA MET A 1 37.55 8.00 39.63
C MET A 1 36.94 6.71 39.11
N ARG A 2 37.78 5.68 39.07
CA ARG A 2 37.43 4.30 38.66
C ARG A 2 36.58 3.63 39.72
N LYS A 3 35.46 3.01 39.37
CA LYS A 3 34.90 1.81 40.04
C LYS A 3 33.69 1.34 39.22
N GLY A 4 33.73 0.12 38.66
CA GLY A 4 32.56 -0.53 38.09
C GLY A 4 32.79 -1.36 36.82
N VAL A 5 33.92 -2.04 36.72
CA VAL A 5 34.14 -3.11 35.73
C VAL A 5 34.78 -4.27 36.45
N LEU A 6 33.97 -5.16 37.05
CA LEU A 6 34.40 -6.48 37.49
C LEU A 6 33.18 -7.31 37.96
N PHE A 7 32.36 -7.82 37.03
CA PHE A 7 31.39 -8.90 37.33
C PHE A 7 30.87 -9.61 36.08
N ALA A 8 31.67 -9.75 35.03
CA ALA A 8 31.26 -10.46 33.80
C ALA A 8 32.16 -11.65 33.41
N ALA A 9 33.06 -12.06 34.26
CA ALA A 9 34.08 -13.04 33.84
C ALA A 9 34.06 -14.37 34.60
N LEU A 10 32.95 -14.83 35.18
CA LEU A 10 32.95 -16.10 35.91
C LEU A 10 31.73 -17.01 35.69
N LEU A 11 31.10 -17.00 34.52
CA LEU A 11 30.05 -17.97 34.15
C LEU A 11 30.28 -18.73 32.84
N ALA A 12 31.44 -18.60 32.24
CA ALA A 12 31.77 -19.27 30.96
C ALA A 12 32.29 -20.71 31.10
N ALA A 13 32.29 -21.30 32.28
CA ALA A 13 32.95 -22.59 32.52
C ALA A 13 32.04 -23.68 33.13
N LEU A 14 30.80 -23.83 32.66
CA LEU A 14 29.94 -24.96 33.04
C LEU A 14 29.01 -25.42 31.92
N VAL A 15 29.56 -25.68 30.76
CA VAL A 15 28.94 -26.61 29.83
C VAL A 15 29.74 -27.91 29.91
N PRO A 16 29.24 -28.96 30.57
CA PRO A 16 29.98 -30.23 30.58
C PRO A 16 30.01 -30.79 29.17
N ALA A 17 31.23 -30.88 28.61
CA ALA A 17 31.53 -31.75 27.49
C ALA A 17 31.43 -33.18 28.04
N THR A 18 30.36 -33.86 27.73
CA THR A 18 30.13 -35.29 27.56
C THR A 18 28.67 -35.61 27.86
N ALA A 19 27.94 -36.02 26.86
CA ALA A 19 26.61 -36.61 27.03
C ALA A 19 26.74 -38.05 27.57
N GLY A 20 27.13 -38.18 28.83
CA GLY A 20 26.86 -39.38 29.58
C GLY A 20 25.36 -39.47 29.82
N ALA A 21 24.76 -40.64 29.60
CA ALA A 21 23.34 -40.89 29.82
C ALA A 21 22.97 -40.56 31.27
N ALA A 22 22.53 -39.32 31.53
CA ALA A 22 22.00 -38.92 32.81
C ALA A 22 20.74 -39.74 33.11
N ALA A 23 20.68 -40.33 34.30
CA ALA A 23 19.54 -41.06 34.81
C ALA A 23 18.25 -40.21 34.63
N PRO A 24 17.12 -40.82 34.29
CA PRO A 24 15.88 -40.07 34.01
C PRO A 24 15.47 -39.28 35.26
N THR A 25 15.64 -37.96 35.19
CA THR A 25 15.37 -37.03 36.32
C THR A 25 13.89 -36.91 36.68
N GLY A 26 12.99 -37.53 35.91
CA GLY A 26 11.55 -37.33 36.05
C GLY A 26 11.04 -36.00 35.46
N LEU A 27 11.91 -35.08 35.02
CA LEU A 27 11.53 -33.90 34.29
C LEU A 27 11.37 -34.26 32.80
N VAL A 28 10.29 -33.78 32.20
CA VAL A 28 9.99 -33.98 30.75
C VAL A 28 9.64 -32.64 30.12
N VAL A 29 10.37 -32.26 29.09
CA VAL A 29 9.99 -31.10 28.25
C VAL A 29 8.77 -31.49 27.41
N ALA A 30 7.60 -31.00 27.80
CA ALA A 30 6.32 -31.28 27.14
C ALA A 30 6.18 -30.54 25.81
N SER A 31 6.58 -29.24 25.78
CA SER A 31 6.59 -28.45 24.55
C SER A 31 7.56 -27.29 24.64
N VAL A 32 8.03 -26.84 23.49
CA VAL A 32 8.75 -25.58 23.31
C VAL A 32 7.98 -24.77 22.28
N LYS A 33 7.71 -23.50 22.60
CA LYS A 33 7.04 -22.55 21.71
C LYS A 33 7.87 -21.28 21.59
N ALA A 34 8.00 -20.77 20.36
CA ALA A 34 8.59 -19.47 20.06
C ALA A 34 7.85 -18.87 18.86
N ASN A 35 8.06 -17.59 18.62
CA ASN A 35 7.65 -16.97 17.37
C ASN A 35 8.39 -17.64 16.21
N ARG A 36 7.69 -17.93 15.11
CA ARG A 36 8.33 -18.54 13.93
C ARG A 36 9.33 -17.61 13.28
N ALA A 37 8.98 -16.30 13.23
CA ALA A 37 9.87 -15.26 12.74
C ALA A 37 9.81 -14.01 13.62
N VAL A 38 10.95 -13.31 13.71
CA VAL A 38 11.16 -12.10 14.51
C VAL A 38 11.98 -11.09 13.70
N LEU A 39 11.97 -9.82 14.14
CA LEU A 39 12.89 -8.82 13.61
C LEU A 39 14.27 -8.93 14.27
N PRO A 40 15.37 -8.57 13.58
CA PRO A 40 16.71 -8.57 14.16
C PRO A 40 16.77 -7.58 15.33
N GLY A 41 17.40 -8.00 16.42
CA GLY A 41 17.58 -7.17 17.62
C GLY A 41 16.32 -7.00 18.48
N HIS A 42 15.16 -7.52 18.09
CA HIS A 42 13.94 -7.44 18.89
C HIS A 42 13.81 -8.64 19.82
N PRO A 43 13.65 -8.42 21.16
CA PRO A 43 13.49 -9.51 22.10
C PRO A 43 12.17 -10.24 21.88
N PHE A 44 12.22 -11.57 21.98
CA PHE A 44 11.05 -12.44 21.97
C PHE A 44 11.18 -13.52 23.06
N TYR A 45 10.08 -14.23 23.34
CA TYR A 45 10.11 -15.26 24.37
C TYR A 45 10.11 -16.66 23.76
N VAL A 46 11.02 -17.52 24.28
CA VAL A 46 10.92 -18.96 24.15
C VAL A 46 10.20 -19.48 25.40
N GLU A 47 9.00 -20.04 25.22
CA GLU A 47 8.21 -20.67 26.27
C GLU A 47 8.48 -22.17 26.31
N VAL A 48 9.01 -22.65 27.43
CA VAL A 48 9.31 -24.05 27.68
C VAL A 48 8.32 -24.59 28.69
N ARG A 49 7.53 -25.58 28.30
CA ARG A 49 6.59 -26.26 29.23
C ARG A 49 7.20 -27.57 29.69
N VAL A 50 7.33 -27.73 30.99
CA VAL A 50 7.96 -28.89 31.64
C VAL A 50 6.92 -29.55 32.54
N ILE A 51 6.92 -30.89 32.55
CA ILE A 51 6.16 -31.73 33.49
C ILE A 51 7.17 -32.41 34.40
N ASP A 52 6.96 -32.30 35.71
CA ASP A 52 7.70 -33.07 36.69
C ASP A 52 6.90 -34.34 37.06
N ARG A 53 7.51 -35.50 36.81
CA ARG A 53 6.96 -36.82 37.14
C ARG A 53 7.55 -37.39 38.43
N ALA A 54 8.41 -36.63 39.11
CA ALA A 54 9.02 -37.06 40.38
C ALA A 54 8.06 -36.88 41.56
N ALA A 55 8.40 -37.46 42.70
CA ALA A 55 7.58 -37.36 43.91
C ALA A 55 7.83 -36.08 44.71
N ARG A 56 8.91 -35.34 44.47
CA ARG A 56 9.29 -34.12 45.21
C ARG A 56 9.61 -32.97 44.28
N PRO A 57 9.34 -31.70 44.68
CA PRO A 57 9.69 -30.51 43.90
C PRO A 57 11.19 -30.46 43.58
N ARG A 58 11.52 -29.99 42.36
CA ARG A 58 12.91 -29.87 41.89
C ARG A 58 13.20 -28.50 41.35
N LYS A 59 14.41 -28.01 41.58
CA LYS A 59 14.96 -26.84 40.90
C LYS A 59 15.80 -27.31 39.72
N ALA A 60 15.58 -26.74 38.55
CA ALA A 60 16.40 -27.01 37.36
C ALA A 60 16.55 -25.74 36.51
N ALA A 61 17.69 -25.64 35.85
CA ALA A 61 17.91 -24.56 34.89
C ALA A 61 17.25 -24.92 33.53
N VAL A 62 16.57 -23.94 32.95
CA VAL A 62 16.09 -23.98 31.58
C VAL A 62 17.01 -23.07 30.75
N VAL A 63 17.60 -23.60 29.71
CA VAL A 63 18.61 -22.92 28.89
C VAL A 63 18.19 -22.90 27.44
N VAL A 64 18.39 -21.76 26.78
CA VAL A 64 18.31 -21.60 25.32
C VAL A 64 19.69 -21.23 24.82
N SER A 65 20.19 -21.97 23.85
CA SER A 65 21.49 -21.71 23.22
C SER A 65 21.36 -21.69 21.68
N ALA A 66 22.25 -20.95 21.05
CA ALA A 66 22.43 -20.96 19.60
C ALA A 66 23.10 -22.27 19.11
N ALA A 67 23.23 -22.43 17.80
CA ALA A 67 23.83 -23.61 17.18
C ALA A 67 25.32 -23.81 17.57
N ASP A 68 26.05 -22.71 17.74
CA ASP A 68 27.44 -22.65 18.19
C ASP A 68 27.64 -22.91 19.68
N ARG A 69 26.55 -23.26 20.40
CA ARG A 69 26.48 -23.48 21.84
C ARG A 69 26.55 -22.20 22.71
N GLN A 70 26.57 -21.02 22.10
CA GLN A 70 26.44 -19.77 22.88
C GLN A 70 25.12 -19.78 23.65
N VAL A 71 25.17 -19.53 24.94
CA VAL A 71 23.98 -19.41 25.78
C VAL A 71 23.33 -18.05 25.56
N LEU A 72 22.11 -18.07 25.05
CA LEU A 72 21.31 -16.87 24.75
C LEU A 72 20.45 -16.45 25.95
N ALA A 73 19.92 -17.43 26.69
CA ALA A 73 19.13 -17.18 27.90
C ALA A 73 19.16 -18.37 28.84
N THR A 74 19.10 -18.09 30.16
CA THR A 74 18.95 -19.10 31.17
C THR A 74 18.02 -18.62 32.29
N ARG A 75 17.25 -19.57 32.85
CA ARG A 75 16.37 -19.30 34.00
C ARG A 75 16.23 -20.54 34.86
N THR A 76 16.50 -20.41 36.15
CA THR A 76 16.22 -21.48 37.13
C THR A 76 14.75 -21.41 37.54
N ALA A 77 14.07 -22.55 37.52
CA ALA A 77 12.68 -22.68 37.93
C ALA A 77 12.48 -23.87 38.88
N THR A 78 11.45 -23.77 39.73
CA THR A 78 11.02 -24.89 40.58
C THR A 78 9.86 -25.60 39.91
N PHE A 79 10.03 -26.90 39.67
CA PHE A 79 9.03 -27.79 39.10
C PHE A 79 8.38 -28.60 40.21
N ARG A 80 7.05 -28.64 40.24
CA ARG A 80 6.27 -29.37 41.27
C ARG A 80 5.74 -30.68 40.69
N PRO A 81 5.70 -31.78 41.44
CA PRO A 81 5.19 -33.07 41.02
C PRO A 81 3.81 -32.98 40.36
N GLY A 82 3.65 -33.67 39.23
CA GLY A 82 2.40 -33.74 38.48
C GLY A 82 1.92 -32.46 37.81
N ARG A 83 2.61 -31.32 37.99
CA ARG A 83 2.21 -30.03 37.40
C ARG A 83 3.00 -29.70 36.13
N ARG A 84 2.30 -29.06 35.20
CA ARG A 84 2.94 -28.39 34.03
C ARG A 84 3.38 -27.00 34.46
N THR A 85 4.67 -26.71 34.34
CA THR A 85 5.25 -25.39 34.61
C THR A 85 5.71 -24.78 33.28
N ALA A 86 5.27 -23.55 32.99
CA ALA A 86 5.73 -22.77 31.84
C ALA A 86 6.87 -21.83 32.30
N VAL A 87 7.99 -21.87 31.61
CA VAL A 87 9.12 -20.97 31.79
C VAL A 87 9.33 -20.17 30.53
N LYS A 88 9.28 -18.85 30.63
CA LYS A 88 9.53 -17.93 29.51
C LYS A 88 10.93 -17.37 29.63
N LEU A 89 11.72 -17.47 28.56
CA LEU A 89 13.08 -16.96 28.46
C LEU A 89 13.13 -15.89 27.38
N PRO A 90 13.55 -14.65 27.67
CA PRO A 90 13.78 -13.64 26.67
C PRO A 90 15.01 -14.01 25.83
N VAL A 91 14.87 -13.97 24.53
CA VAL A 91 15.94 -14.25 23.55
C VAL A 91 16.00 -13.10 22.56
N ASN A 92 17.20 -12.75 22.14
CA ASN A 92 17.45 -11.78 21.10
C ASN A 92 18.32 -12.41 20.00
N LEU A 93 17.94 -12.22 18.73
CA LEU A 93 18.65 -12.73 17.56
C LEU A 93 18.89 -11.57 16.58
N THR A 94 20.07 -11.51 16.01
CA THR A 94 20.45 -10.44 15.07
C THR A 94 20.78 -10.96 13.68
N THR A 95 21.15 -12.24 13.55
CA THR A 95 21.55 -12.83 12.28
C THR A 95 20.33 -13.15 11.43
N LEU A 96 20.26 -12.55 10.25
CA LEU A 96 19.17 -12.79 9.28
C LEU A 96 19.12 -14.26 8.82
N GLY A 97 17.92 -14.72 8.52
CA GLY A 97 17.67 -16.09 8.09
C GLY A 97 17.32 -17.06 9.22
N PRO A 98 17.42 -18.38 8.98
CA PRO A 98 17.06 -19.38 9.95
C PRO A 98 18.10 -19.51 11.07
N ASN A 99 17.66 -19.34 12.32
CA ASN A 99 18.48 -19.47 13.51
C ASN A 99 18.07 -20.72 14.32
N PRO A 100 18.83 -21.82 14.23
CA PRO A 100 18.56 -23.01 15.02
C PRO A 100 18.91 -22.76 16.49
N LEU A 101 17.96 -23.07 17.37
CA LEU A 101 18.10 -22.96 18.82
C LEU A 101 17.97 -24.31 19.47
N THR A 102 18.79 -24.56 20.47
CA THR A 102 18.71 -25.73 21.34
C THR A 102 18.16 -25.30 22.70
N VAL A 103 17.09 -25.95 23.12
CA VAL A 103 16.44 -25.72 24.41
C VAL A 103 16.58 -26.99 25.26
N PHE A 104 17.11 -26.87 26.43
CA PHE A 104 17.16 -27.99 27.39
C PHE A 104 16.83 -27.55 28.80
N VAL A 105 16.37 -28.50 29.59
CA VAL A 105 16.20 -28.38 31.03
C VAL A 105 17.19 -29.34 31.64
N THR A 106 17.92 -28.92 32.65
CA THR A 106 18.94 -29.77 33.32
C THR A 106 18.39 -31.15 33.64
N GLY A 107 19.07 -32.21 33.12
CA GLY A 107 18.65 -33.60 33.26
C GLY A 107 17.60 -34.07 32.24
N THR A 108 17.31 -33.31 31.17
CA THR A 108 16.41 -33.73 30.12
C THR A 108 17.16 -33.82 28.76
N ARG A 109 16.53 -34.47 27.76
CA ARG A 109 17.02 -34.44 26.38
C ARG A 109 16.79 -33.06 25.75
N PRO A 110 17.76 -32.51 25.02
CA PRO A 110 17.60 -31.24 24.30
C PRO A 110 16.45 -31.30 23.28
N ARG A 111 15.80 -30.16 23.11
CA ARG A 111 14.82 -29.93 22.03
C ARG A 111 15.37 -28.86 21.11
N ARG A 112 15.29 -29.11 19.79
CA ARG A 112 15.69 -28.15 18.77
C ARG A 112 14.47 -27.48 18.20
N ILE A 113 14.55 -26.17 17.99
CA ILE A 113 13.60 -25.34 17.25
C ILE A 113 14.39 -24.44 16.33
N THR A 114 13.75 -23.90 15.30
CA THR A 114 14.35 -22.87 14.44
C THR A 114 13.46 -21.62 14.49
N VAL A 115 14.09 -20.46 14.62
CA VAL A 115 13.42 -19.16 14.55
C VAL A 115 14.00 -18.40 13.36
N GLY A 116 13.15 -17.93 12.46
CA GLY A 116 13.55 -17.06 11.37
C GLY A 116 13.79 -15.63 11.88
N VAL A 117 14.81 -14.97 11.36
CA VAL A 117 15.02 -13.54 11.56
C VAL A 117 14.84 -12.85 10.22
N ALA A 118 13.92 -11.90 10.14
CA ALA A 118 13.55 -11.21 8.91
C ALA A 118 13.51 -9.70 9.15
N GLU A 119 13.90 -8.91 8.14
CA GLU A 119 13.88 -7.44 8.20
C GLU A 119 12.47 -6.87 8.12
N PHE A 120 11.58 -7.58 7.43
CA PHE A 120 10.17 -7.21 7.28
C PHE A 120 9.29 -8.37 7.72
N LYS A 121 8.18 -8.04 8.39
CA LYS A 121 7.25 -9.05 8.86
C LYS A 121 5.81 -8.56 8.78
N ALA A 122 4.99 -9.23 7.98
CA ALA A 122 3.56 -8.98 7.94
C ALA A 122 2.90 -9.41 9.27
N ARG A 123 2.18 -8.48 9.91
CA ARG A 123 1.34 -8.75 11.09
C ARG A 123 -0.10 -8.98 10.66
N THR A 124 -0.42 -10.16 10.16
CA THR A 124 -1.74 -10.51 9.62
C THR A 124 -2.90 -10.37 10.61
N GLY A 125 -2.62 -10.23 11.90
CA GLY A 125 -3.62 -9.95 12.96
C GLY A 125 -3.78 -8.46 13.29
N THR A 126 -3.05 -7.55 12.63
CA THR A 126 -3.11 -6.10 12.87
C THR A 126 -3.53 -5.41 11.58
N VAL A 127 -4.80 -5.11 11.46
CA VAL A 127 -5.39 -4.49 10.26
C VAL A 127 -5.17 -2.98 10.32
N VAL A 128 -4.60 -2.40 9.24
CA VAL A 128 -4.43 -0.97 9.01
C VAL A 128 -5.62 -0.44 8.20
N VAL A 129 -5.96 -1.14 7.10
CA VAL A 129 -7.14 -0.82 6.27
C VAL A 129 -8.00 -2.09 6.20
N PRO A 130 -9.24 -2.07 6.70
CA PRO A 130 -10.08 -3.27 6.74
C PRO A 130 -10.72 -3.64 5.38
N ASP A 131 -10.89 -2.68 4.50
CA ASP A 131 -11.58 -2.82 3.20
C ASP A 131 -10.89 -1.92 2.18
N PHE A 132 -9.75 -2.38 1.65
CA PHE A 132 -8.94 -1.61 0.71
C PHE A 132 -9.68 -1.45 -0.61
N ALA A 133 -9.87 -0.21 -1.06
CA ALA A 133 -10.57 0.09 -2.31
C ALA A 133 -9.76 -0.25 -3.55
N GLY A 134 -8.46 -0.44 -3.41
CA GLY A 134 -7.57 -0.83 -4.51
C GLY A 134 -6.83 0.34 -5.14
N TYR A 135 -6.11 -0.02 -6.19
CA TYR A 135 -5.34 0.88 -7.03
C TYR A 135 -6.08 1.14 -8.34
N GLY A 136 -5.92 2.34 -8.88
CA GLY A 136 -6.48 2.64 -10.18
C GLY A 136 -6.04 3.98 -10.74
N GLY A 137 -6.82 4.51 -11.67
CA GLY A 137 -6.53 5.77 -12.31
C GLY A 137 -7.81 6.42 -12.83
N GLN A 138 -7.74 7.71 -13.07
CA GLN A 138 -8.87 8.46 -13.57
C GLN A 138 -9.26 8.03 -14.98
N PHE A 139 -10.54 7.82 -15.21
CA PHE A 139 -11.10 7.63 -16.54
C PHE A 139 -11.42 8.98 -17.15
N ASN A 140 -10.76 9.32 -18.26
CA ASN A 140 -10.95 10.59 -18.93
C ASN A 140 -12.27 10.60 -19.70
N HIS A 141 -13.22 11.41 -19.24
CA HIS A 141 -14.58 11.46 -19.79
C HIS A 141 -14.68 12.17 -21.16
N HIS A 142 -13.59 12.74 -21.67
CA HIS A 142 -13.56 13.37 -22.98
C HIS A 142 -13.12 12.44 -24.12
N VAL A 143 -12.65 11.22 -23.84
CA VAL A 143 -12.08 10.33 -24.88
C VAL A 143 -13.06 10.02 -26.01
N TYR A 144 -14.34 9.95 -25.73
CA TYR A 144 -15.39 9.69 -26.72
C TYR A 144 -15.97 10.95 -27.38
N ALA A 145 -15.67 12.14 -26.84
CA ALA A 145 -16.23 13.42 -27.32
C ALA A 145 -15.68 13.84 -28.69
N ALA A 146 -16.46 14.63 -29.42
CA ALA A 146 -16.07 15.19 -30.70
C ALA A 146 -14.75 15.97 -30.65
N LEU A 147 -14.47 16.64 -29.52
CA LEU A 147 -13.21 17.35 -29.30
C LEU A 147 -11.99 16.41 -29.37
N SER A 148 -12.09 15.20 -28.79
CA SER A 148 -11.03 14.19 -28.88
C SER A 148 -10.92 13.59 -30.28
N ARG A 149 -12.05 13.41 -30.96
CA ARG A 149 -12.08 13.00 -32.38
C ARG A 149 -11.36 14.01 -33.28
N ALA A 150 -11.66 15.30 -33.10
CA ALA A 150 -10.97 16.38 -33.81
C ALA A 150 -9.46 16.44 -33.49
N ALA A 151 -9.04 15.97 -32.33
CA ALA A 151 -7.63 15.84 -31.92
C ALA A 151 -6.96 14.53 -32.40
N GLY A 152 -7.63 13.73 -33.25
CA GLY A 152 -7.07 12.54 -33.90
C GLY A 152 -7.44 11.20 -33.23
N VAL A 153 -8.32 11.17 -32.23
CA VAL A 153 -8.82 9.92 -31.66
C VAL A 153 -9.78 9.23 -32.63
N THR A 154 -9.45 8.04 -33.10
CA THR A 154 -10.27 7.20 -33.97
C THR A 154 -11.04 6.13 -33.16
N ASP A 155 -12.01 5.45 -33.82
CA ASP A 155 -12.72 4.34 -33.18
C ASP A 155 -11.78 3.16 -32.88
N ALA A 156 -10.80 2.90 -33.74
CA ALA A 156 -9.77 1.88 -33.49
C ALA A 156 -8.95 2.22 -32.26
N ASN A 157 -8.59 3.49 -32.07
CA ASN A 157 -7.88 3.95 -30.87
C ASN A 157 -8.70 3.74 -29.60
N VAL A 158 -10.00 4.02 -29.67
CA VAL A 158 -10.90 3.79 -28.51
C VAL A 158 -10.97 2.33 -28.15
N VAL A 159 -11.12 1.43 -29.12
CA VAL A 159 -11.15 -0.03 -28.89
C VAL A 159 -9.82 -0.51 -28.29
N ASP A 160 -8.69 -0.04 -28.79
CA ASP A 160 -7.37 -0.38 -28.27
C ASP A 160 -7.19 0.11 -26.82
N MET A 161 -7.53 1.37 -26.55
CA MET A 161 -7.51 1.94 -25.20
C MET A 161 -8.41 1.16 -24.24
N GLU A 162 -9.65 0.85 -24.64
CA GLU A 162 -10.57 0.06 -23.82
C GLU A 162 -10.00 -1.33 -23.49
N ASN A 163 -9.36 -2.00 -24.46
CA ASN A 163 -8.71 -3.29 -24.23
C ASN A 163 -7.54 -3.19 -23.25
N LYS A 164 -6.70 -2.16 -23.39
CA LYS A 164 -5.61 -1.87 -22.45
C LYS A 164 -6.13 -1.60 -21.04
N MET A 165 -7.21 -0.83 -20.90
CA MET A 165 -7.82 -0.57 -19.60
C MET A 165 -8.47 -1.82 -18.97
N ARG A 166 -9.09 -2.71 -19.78
CA ARG A 166 -9.56 -4.01 -19.29
C ARG A 166 -8.41 -4.88 -18.79
N ALA A 167 -7.28 -4.88 -19.50
CA ALA A 167 -6.08 -5.61 -19.09
C ALA A 167 -5.42 -5.00 -17.86
N LEU A 168 -5.48 -3.68 -17.68
CA LEU A 168 -5.02 -2.97 -16.48
C LEU A 168 -5.86 -3.32 -15.25
N HIS A 169 -7.16 -3.53 -15.42
CA HIS A 169 -8.11 -3.91 -14.37
C HIS A 169 -8.08 -2.99 -13.13
N PRO A 170 -8.28 -1.66 -13.28
CA PRO A 170 -8.30 -0.76 -12.14
C PRO A 170 -9.45 -1.09 -11.19
N GLU A 171 -9.18 -1.03 -9.87
CA GLU A 171 -10.18 -1.37 -8.85
C GLU A 171 -10.98 -0.14 -8.39
N PHE A 172 -10.36 1.04 -8.41
CA PHE A 172 -10.94 2.33 -8.03
C PHE A 172 -10.64 3.40 -9.07
N SER A 173 -11.60 4.26 -9.38
CA SER A 173 -11.43 5.32 -10.38
C SER A 173 -12.23 6.56 -10.04
N ARG A 174 -11.75 7.68 -10.57
CA ARG A 174 -12.49 8.94 -10.63
C ARG A 174 -12.92 9.24 -12.06
N VAL A 175 -14.10 9.84 -12.21
CA VAL A 175 -14.62 10.39 -13.47
C VAL A 175 -15.12 11.80 -13.21
N PHE A 176 -14.66 12.78 -13.95
CA PHE A 176 -15.20 14.12 -13.85
C PHE A 176 -16.57 14.27 -14.51
N PHE A 177 -17.43 15.05 -13.87
CA PHE A 177 -18.62 15.61 -14.46
C PHE A 177 -18.52 17.13 -14.51
N THR A 178 -18.66 17.72 -15.69
CA THR A 178 -18.58 19.18 -15.88
C THR A 178 -19.95 19.76 -16.21
N PRO A 179 -20.28 21.00 -15.76
CA PRO A 179 -21.57 21.65 -16.04
C PRO A 179 -21.88 21.76 -17.54
N GLN A 180 -20.88 21.85 -18.39
CA GLN A 180 -21.03 21.91 -19.86
C GLN A 180 -21.78 20.71 -20.42
N ALA A 181 -21.72 19.56 -19.76
CA ALA A 181 -22.48 18.38 -20.17
C ALA A 181 -24.00 18.59 -20.16
N PHE A 182 -24.53 19.56 -19.41
CA PHE A 182 -25.97 19.88 -19.44
C PHE A 182 -26.42 20.57 -20.71
N THR A 183 -25.53 21.28 -21.38
CA THR A 183 -25.83 22.05 -22.60
C THR A 183 -25.19 21.48 -23.85
N ASP A 184 -24.32 20.51 -23.70
CA ASP A 184 -23.61 19.84 -24.79
C ASP A 184 -23.90 18.33 -24.75
N PRO A 185 -24.78 17.84 -25.62
CA PRO A 185 -25.16 16.43 -25.71
C PRO A 185 -23.98 15.49 -25.99
N ASP A 186 -22.96 15.91 -26.74
CA ASP A 186 -21.76 15.12 -27.04
C ASP A 186 -20.95 14.89 -25.78
N LYS A 187 -20.74 15.92 -24.95
CA LYS A 187 -20.07 15.79 -23.65
C LYS A 187 -20.85 14.91 -22.69
N MET A 188 -22.17 15.05 -22.66
CA MET A 188 -23.01 14.17 -21.81
C MET A 188 -22.92 12.72 -22.27
N GLN A 189 -22.99 12.45 -23.57
CA GLN A 189 -22.88 11.09 -24.10
C GLN A 189 -21.50 10.50 -23.80
N SER A 190 -20.44 11.29 -23.99
CA SER A 190 -19.06 10.88 -23.68
C SER A 190 -18.89 10.54 -22.20
N PHE A 191 -19.43 11.37 -21.30
CA PHE A 191 -19.41 11.10 -19.87
C PHE A 191 -20.15 9.81 -19.52
N VAL A 192 -21.38 9.64 -19.99
CA VAL A 192 -22.18 8.43 -19.71
C VAL A 192 -21.47 7.17 -20.22
N ARG A 193 -20.92 7.20 -21.45
CA ARG A 193 -20.15 6.09 -22.01
C ARG A 193 -18.91 5.78 -21.18
N THR A 194 -18.21 6.80 -20.65
CA THR A 194 -17.06 6.61 -19.76
C THR A 194 -17.45 5.88 -18.48
N VAL A 195 -18.55 6.28 -17.84
CA VAL A 195 -19.07 5.62 -16.62
C VAL A 195 -19.47 4.17 -16.92
N GLN A 196 -20.16 3.91 -18.03
CA GLN A 196 -20.51 2.55 -18.45
C GLN A 196 -19.27 1.70 -18.74
N PHE A 197 -18.27 2.27 -19.37
CA PHE A 197 -17.00 1.60 -19.62
C PHE A 197 -16.28 1.27 -18.32
N ALA A 198 -16.16 2.22 -17.38
CA ALA A 198 -15.57 1.98 -16.06
C ALA A 198 -16.29 0.85 -15.30
N GLN A 199 -17.62 0.82 -15.33
CA GLN A 199 -18.38 -0.32 -14.78
C GLN A 199 -18.03 -1.63 -15.47
N SER A 200 -17.87 -1.65 -16.79
CA SER A 200 -17.56 -2.87 -17.56
C SER A 200 -16.20 -3.48 -17.21
N THR A 201 -15.29 -2.69 -16.65
CA THR A 201 -14.00 -3.15 -16.11
C THR A 201 -14.08 -3.63 -14.65
N GLY A 202 -15.25 -3.53 -14.01
CA GLY A 202 -15.44 -3.87 -12.59
C GLY A 202 -14.94 -2.81 -11.62
N THR A 203 -14.60 -1.61 -12.11
CA THR A 203 -14.03 -0.51 -11.31
C THR A 203 -15.08 0.19 -10.47
N ASP A 204 -14.82 0.42 -9.18
CA ASP A 204 -15.63 1.32 -8.35
C ASP A 204 -15.37 2.78 -8.73
N ILE A 205 -16.45 3.52 -8.93
CA ILE A 205 -16.45 4.84 -9.56
C ILE A 205 -16.72 5.92 -8.52
N ASN A 206 -15.88 6.95 -8.50
CA ASN A 206 -16.13 8.24 -7.90
C ASN A 206 -16.45 9.27 -8.99
N ILE A 207 -17.64 9.86 -8.98
CA ILE A 207 -17.96 10.99 -9.85
C ILE A 207 -17.63 12.27 -9.11
N THR A 208 -16.73 13.08 -9.67
CA THR A 208 -16.37 14.39 -9.13
C THR A 208 -16.98 15.51 -9.97
N TRP A 209 -17.77 16.36 -9.34
CA TRP A 209 -18.21 17.61 -9.92
C TRP A 209 -17.02 18.54 -10.15
N GLN A 210 -16.81 18.99 -11.38
CA GLN A 210 -15.69 19.85 -11.74
C GLN A 210 -16.14 21.18 -12.32
N GLY A 211 -15.91 22.25 -11.57
CA GLY A 211 -16.10 23.64 -12.00
C GLY A 211 -17.52 24.17 -11.83
N GLY A 212 -17.61 25.49 -11.67
CA GLY A 212 -18.86 26.22 -11.55
C GLY A 212 -19.66 25.95 -10.28
N THR A 213 -20.79 26.62 -10.16
CA THR A 213 -21.76 26.37 -9.08
C THR A 213 -22.47 25.04 -9.34
N LEU A 214 -22.61 24.22 -8.31
CA LEU A 214 -23.40 22.99 -8.40
C LEU A 214 -24.85 23.33 -8.76
N LEU A 215 -25.43 22.56 -9.67
CA LEU A 215 -26.85 22.57 -10.03
C LEU A 215 -27.52 21.32 -9.44
N PRO A 216 -27.95 21.35 -8.15
CA PRO A 216 -28.26 20.12 -7.40
C PRO A 216 -29.32 19.25 -8.07
N GLN A 217 -30.41 19.85 -8.56
CA GLN A 217 -31.49 19.09 -9.20
C GLN A 217 -31.06 18.44 -10.50
N GLN A 218 -30.31 19.17 -11.35
CA GLN A 218 -29.85 18.63 -12.62
C GLN A 218 -28.82 17.50 -12.38
N PHE A 219 -27.88 17.70 -11.45
CA PHE A 219 -26.90 16.68 -11.11
C PHE A 219 -27.52 15.45 -10.45
N ALA A 220 -28.51 15.65 -9.58
CA ALA A 220 -29.30 14.55 -9.01
C ALA A 220 -29.96 13.70 -10.09
N ASN A 221 -30.57 14.35 -11.10
CA ASN A 221 -31.19 13.65 -12.22
C ASN A 221 -30.17 12.78 -12.98
N VAL A 222 -28.95 13.26 -13.19
CA VAL A 222 -27.87 12.48 -13.82
C VAL A 222 -27.50 11.26 -12.96
N LEU A 223 -27.29 11.43 -11.67
CA LEU A 223 -26.94 10.33 -10.76
C LEU A 223 -28.07 9.27 -10.68
N LEU A 224 -29.33 9.72 -10.61
CA LEU A 224 -30.49 8.84 -10.62
C LEU A 224 -30.62 8.09 -11.94
N ASP A 225 -30.41 8.76 -13.08
CA ASP A 225 -30.44 8.15 -14.42
C ASP A 225 -29.35 7.06 -14.54
N LEU A 226 -28.11 7.37 -14.13
CA LEU A 226 -27.02 6.41 -14.13
C LEU A 226 -27.36 5.15 -13.32
N VAL A 227 -27.85 5.32 -12.11
CA VAL A 227 -28.11 4.18 -11.19
C VAL A 227 -29.36 3.42 -11.61
N ARG A 228 -30.49 4.12 -11.87
CA ARG A 228 -31.80 3.49 -12.05
C ARG A 228 -32.05 3.03 -13.49
N ASN A 229 -31.71 3.88 -14.46
CA ASN A 229 -32.07 3.64 -15.86
C ASN A 229 -30.93 2.95 -16.62
N LYS A 230 -29.67 3.29 -16.31
CA LYS A 230 -28.49 2.71 -16.97
C LYS A 230 -27.86 1.56 -16.17
N GLY A 231 -28.40 1.25 -14.98
CA GLY A 231 -27.97 0.10 -14.18
C GLY A 231 -26.52 0.17 -13.68
N ILE A 232 -26.01 1.38 -13.42
CA ILE A 232 -24.66 1.55 -12.92
C ILE A 232 -24.60 1.15 -11.43
N THR A 233 -24.13 -0.05 -11.16
CA THR A 233 -24.00 -0.60 -9.80
C THR A 233 -22.63 -0.30 -9.15
N HIS A 234 -21.63 0.11 -9.93
CA HIS A 234 -20.28 0.46 -9.47
C HIS A 234 -20.10 1.95 -9.14
N LEU A 235 -21.12 2.78 -9.31
CA LEU A 235 -21.10 4.15 -8.77
C LEU A 235 -21.17 4.08 -7.24
N ARG A 236 -20.05 4.30 -6.57
CA ARG A 236 -19.92 4.22 -5.11
C ARG A 236 -19.78 5.56 -4.44
N TRP A 237 -19.19 6.53 -5.12
CA TRP A 237 -18.79 7.79 -4.53
C TRP A 237 -19.19 8.98 -5.38
N VAL A 238 -19.51 10.06 -4.72
CA VAL A 238 -19.69 11.39 -5.32
C VAL A 238 -18.88 12.38 -4.50
N THR A 239 -18.06 13.17 -5.19
CA THR A 239 -17.31 14.29 -4.63
C THR A 239 -17.85 15.58 -5.26
N LEU A 240 -18.21 16.55 -4.42
CA LEU A 240 -18.69 17.84 -4.90
C LEU A 240 -17.55 18.85 -4.87
N GLN A 241 -17.18 19.33 -6.04
CA GLN A 241 -16.11 20.30 -6.29
C GLN A 241 -14.69 19.70 -6.26
N ASN A 242 -14.02 19.77 -7.40
CA ASN A 242 -12.60 19.50 -7.54
C ASN A 242 -11.79 20.63 -6.91
N GLU A 243 -10.84 20.31 -6.02
CA GLU A 243 -9.91 21.25 -5.35
C GLU A 243 -10.56 22.49 -4.75
N PRO A 244 -11.59 22.37 -3.87
CA PRO A 244 -12.33 23.51 -3.37
C PRO A 244 -11.47 24.50 -2.58
N ASN A 245 -10.41 24.04 -1.91
CA ASN A 245 -9.49 24.89 -1.17
C ASN A 245 -8.49 25.67 -2.05
N ARG A 246 -8.48 25.40 -3.36
CA ARG A 246 -7.71 26.15 -4.36
C ARG A 246 -8.58 27.20 -5.08
N THR A 247 -9.88 27.03 -5.02
CA THR A 247 -10.84 27.96 -5.59
C THR A 247 -11.21 29.05 -4.56
N ARG A 248 -12.05 30.00 -4.95
CA ARG A 248 -12.61 31.01 -4.01
C ARG A 248 -13.84 30.50 -3.26
N MET A 249 -14.08 29.20 -3.25
CA MET A 249 -15.23 28.62 -2.57
C MET A 249 -15.05 28.71 -1.06
N THR A 250 -16.08 29.15 -0.34
CA THR A 250 -16.10 29.10 1.13
C THR A 250 -16.45 27.68 1.60
N MET A 251 -16.02 27.31 2.79
CA MET A 251 -16.35 26.02 3.40
C MET A 251 -17.85 25.84 3.61
N ASP A 252 -18.56 26.92 3.96
CA ASP A 252 -20.04 26.91 4.11
C ASP A 252 -20.73 26.65 2.76
N ALA A 253 -20.29 27.32 1.70
CA ALA A 253 -20.82 27.07 0.35
C ALA A 253 -20.57 25.63 -0.11
N TYR A 254 -19.40 25.07 0.23
CA TYR A 254 -19.06 23.67 -0.03
C TYR A 254 -20.00 22.72 0.71
N ALA A 255 -20.16 22.91 2.02
CA ALA A 255 -21.07 22.08 2.83
C ALA A 255 -22.51 22.17 2.35
N LYS A 256 -22.96 23.37 1.95
CA LYS A 256 -24.29 23.58 1.41
C LYS A 256 -24.55 22.74 0.17
N GLN A 257 -23.59 22.55 -0.73
CA GLN A 257 -23.76 21.72 -1.94
C GLN A 257 -24.15 20.28 -1.60
N TYR A 258 -23.51 19.66 -0.59
CA TYR A 258 -23.86 18.32 -0.15
C TYR A 258 -25.26 18.27 0.46
N ARG A 259 -25.61 19.25 1.29
CA ARG A 259 -26.93 19.32 1.92
C ARG A 259 -28.06 19.59 0.93
N ASP A 260 -27.79 20.35 -0.12
CA ASP A 260 -28.78 20.59 -1.19
C ASP A 260 -28.98 19.35 -2.08
N LEU A 261 -27.91 18.56 -2.32
CA LEU A 261 -27.97 17.37 -3.15
C LEU A 261 -28.56 16.15 -2.40
N ASP A 262 -28.26 16.00 -1.12
CA ASP A 262 -28.57 14.79 -0.35
C ASP A 262 -30.05 14.39 -0.39
N PRO A 263 -31.03 15.27 -0.13
CA PRO A 263 -32.45 14.91 -0.19
C PRO A 263 -32.90 14.48 -1.57
N LEU A 264 -32.24 14.95 -2.63
CA LEU A 264 -32.61 14.64 -4.03
C LEU A 264 -32.18 13.24 -4.46
N ILE A 265 -31.15 12.67 -3.81
CA ILE A 265 -30.62 11.33 -4.16
C ILE A 265 -30.81 10.30 -3.05
N GLN A 266 -31.66 10.56 -2.05
CA GLN A 266 -31.91 9.66 -0.90
C GLN A 266 -32.17 8.21 -1.31
N SER A 267 -32.89 8.01 -2.41
CA SER A 267 -33.27 6.68 -2.91
C SER A 267 -32.10 5.84 -3.43
N ILE A 268 -30.93 6.45 -3.66
CA ILE A 268 -29.69 5.75 -4.08
C ILE A 268 -28.57 5.87 -3.04
N ARG A 269 -28.81 6.54 -1.89
CA ARG A 269 -27.80 6.72 -0.84
C ARG A 269 -27.31 5.39 -0.23
N GLY A 270 -28.07 4.32 -0.34
CA GLY A 270 -27.61 2.98 0.04
C GLY A 270 -26.44 2.45 -0.83
N GLN A 271 -26.35 2.91 -2.07
CA GLN A 271 -25.28 2.56 -3.01
C GLN A 271 -24.22 3.66 -3.12
N VAL A 272 -24.66 4.93 -3.20
CA VAL A 272 -23.83 6.11 -3.48
C VAL A 272 -23.53 6.86 -2.18
N LYS A 273 -22.26 6.99 -1.85
CA LYS A 273 -21.74 7.66 -0.67
C LYS A 273 -21.09 8.99 -1.03
N TYR A 274 -20.90 9.85 -0.03
CA TYR A 274 -20.23 11.12 -0.24
C TYR A 274 -18.77 11.08 0.22
N MET A 275 -17.90 11.56 -0.65
CA MET A 275 -16.51 11.81 -0.35
C MET A 275 -16.27 13.31 -0.30
N GLY A 276 -15.71 13.80 0.80
CA GLY A 276 -15.41 15.22 0.99
C GLY A 276 -13.95 15.52 0.82
N GLY A 277 -13.62 16.60 0.12
CA GLY A 277 -12.24 17.06 -0.01
C GLY A 277 -11.80 17.32 -1.43
N ASP A 278 -11.11 16.38 -2.06
CA ASP A 278 -10.23 16.63 -3.22
C ASP A 278 -9.26 17.79 -2.91
N LEU A 279 -8.75 17.81 -1.64
CA LEU A 279 -7.95 18.91 -1.13
C LEU A 279 -6.51 18.84 -1.65
N VAL A 280 -6.03 19.96 -2.15
CA VAL A 280 -4.59 20.14 -2.44
C VAL A 280 -3.89 20.76 -1.23
N ARG A 281 -2.57 20.63 -1.17
CA ARG A 281 -1.76 21.46 -0.28
C ARG A 281 -1.83 22.90 -0.80
N ALA A 282 -2.54 23.76 -0.10
CA ALA A 282 -2.55 25.18 -0.44
C ALA A 282 -1.10 25.72 -0.33
N PRO A 283 -0.66 26.60 -1.22
CA PRO A 283 0.58 27.33 -1.01
C PRO A 283 0.52 28.06 0.34
N ASP A 284 1.66 28.17 1.01
CA ASP A 284 1.81 28.69 2.38
C ASP A 284 1.29 30.13 2.62
N THR A 285 0.67 30.74 1.64
CA THR A 285 0.32 32.17 1.61
C THR A 285 -1.18 32.48 1.54
N GLY A 286 -2.08 31.50 1.70
CA GLY A 286 -3.52 31.78 1.63
C GLY A 286 -4.39 30.86 2.49
N PRO A 287 -5.26 31.40 3.37
CA PRO A 287 -6.30 30.64 4.05
C PRO A 287 -7.49 30.34 3.11
N PRO A 288 -8.28 29.28 3.42
CA PRO A 288 -8.03 28.31 4.46
C PRO A 288 -7.10 27.18 4.00
N ASN A 289 -6.12 26.82 4.84
CA ASN A 289 -5.25 25.69 4.58
C ASN A 289 -6.03 24.36 4.68
N GLN A 290 -5.45 23.26 4.21
CA GLN A 290 -6.11 21.95 4.24
C GLN A 290 -6.52 21.52 5.65
N GLN A 291 -5.75 21.85 6.69
CA GLN A 291 -6.08 21.50 8.08
C GLN A 291 -7.40 22.18 8.50
N ALA A 292 -7.60 23.45 8.19
CA ALA A 292 -8.85 24.15 8.45
C ALA A 292 -10.04 23.50 7.72
N TRP A 293 -9.83 23.03 6.48
CA TRP A 293 -10.86 22.32 5.73
C TRP A 293 -11.23 20.97 6.39
N PHE A 294 -10.24 20.16 6.83
CA PHE A 294 -10.54 18.92 7.55
C PHE A 294 -11.25 19.18 8.87
N GLN A 295 -10.82 20.18 9.64
CA GLN A 295 -11.49 20.58 10.88
C GLN A 295 -12.92 21.04 10.64
N TYR A 296 -13.16 21.84 9.61
CA TYR A 296 -14.50 22.28 9.22
C TYR A 296 -15.39 21.10 8.82
N MET A 297 -14.91 20.20 7.94
CA MET A 297 -15.66 19.01 7.53
C MET A 297 -15.97 18.11 8.72
N ALA A 298 -15.04 17.94 9.64
CA ALA A 298 -15.25 17.18 10.87
C ALA A 298 -16.33 17.80 11.78
N ALA A 299 -16.35 19.12 11.91
CA ALA A 299 -17.29 19.82 12.77
C ALA A 299 -18.70 19.97 12.17
N HIS A 300 -18.78 20.17 10.85
CA HIS A 300 -20.02 20.60 10.18
C HIS A 300 -20.56 19.62 9.13
N MET A 301 -19.83 18.57 8.78
CA MET A 301 -20.20 17.63 7.72
C MET A 301 -20.00 16.14 8.11
N SER A 302 -19.66 15.85 9.36
CA SER A 302 -19.40 14.46 9.81
C SER A 302 -20.64 13.55 9.74
N ASP A 303 -21.83 14.14 9.72
CA ASP A 303 -23.12 13.49 9.59
C ASP A 303 -23.45 13.07 8.14
N ILE A 304 -22.86 13.74 7.14
CA ILE A 304 -23.16 13.53 5.73
C ILE A 304 -22.02 12.88 4.95
N LEU A 305 -20.75 13.14 5.29
CA LEU A 305 -19.59 12.57 4.62
C LEU A 305 -19.29 11.17 5.10
N ASP A 306 -18.98 10.28 4.16
CA ASP A 306 -18.57 8.90 4.41
C ASP A 306 -17.05 8.70 4.32
N ALA A 307 -16.34 9.57 3.58
CA ALA A 307 -14.90 9.55 3.40
C ALA A 307 -14.32 10.96 3.16
N TYR A 308 -12.98 11.07 3.29
CA TYR A 308 -12.21 12.23 2.87
C TYR A 308 -11.38 11.92 1.64
N SER A 309 -11.00 12.95 0.86
CA SER A 309 -10.12 12.82 -0.28
C SER A 309 -9.10 13.95 -0.40
N ILE A 310 -7.96 13.63 -1.00
CA ILE A 310 -6.87 14.57 -1.26
C ILE A 310 -6.29 14.39 -2.65
N HIS A 311 -5.61 15.45 -3.12
CA HIS A 311 -4.74 15.41 -4.28
C HIS A 311 -3.29 15.61 -3.86
N VAL A 312 -2.36 14.87 -4.51
CA VAL A 312 -0.94 14.91 -4.18
C VAL A 312 -0.10 14.98 -5.45
N PHE A 313 0.59 16.10 -5.63
CA PHE A 313 1.58 16.26 -6.70
C PHE A 313 2.93 16.63 -6.10
N TRP A 314 3.98 16.03 -6.64
CA TRP A 314 5.35 16.33 -6.25
C TRP A 314 6.25 16.44 -7.47
N ASP A 315 7.39 17.12 -7.31
CA ASP A 315 8.40 17.21 -8.33
C ASP A 315 9.34 16.00 -8.21
N TYR A 316 9.74 15.39 -9.34
CA TYR A 316 10.53 14.15 -9.32
C TYR A 316 11.84 14.26 -8.51
N PHE A 317 12.39 15.46 -8.42
CA PHE A 317 13.62 15.76 -7.67
C PHE A 317 13.37 16.10 -6.18
N ASP A 318 12.13 16.18 -5.73
CA ASP A 318 11.75 16.51 -4.36
C ASP A 318 10.70 15.50 -3.83
N THR A 319 11.17 14.26 -3.69
CA THR A 319 10.33 13.15 -3.23
C THR A 319 9.94 13.26 -1.75
N GLN A 320 10.60 14.14 -0.97
CA GLN A 320 10.18 14.39 0.41
C GLN A 320 8.77 14.97 0.46
N LYS A 321 8.36 15.75 -0.53
CA LYS A 321 6.99 16.29 -0.62
C LYS A 321 5.90 15.21 -0.61
N LEU A 322 6.13 14.05 -1.27
CA LEU A 322 5.13 12.98 -1.23
C LEU A 322 5.00 12.37 0.15
N VAL A 323 6.13 12.16 0.84
CA VAL A 323 6.16 11.61 2.21
C VAL A 323 5.49 12.58 3.17
N ASP A 324 5.90 13.85 3.14
CA ASP A 324 5.35 14.90 4.02
C ASP A 324 3.85 15.04 3.81
N ARG A 325 3.39 15.05 2.56
CA ARG A 325 1.98 15.23 2.24
C ARG A 325 1.11 14.11 2.80
N LEU A 326 1.53 12.86 2.63
CA LEU A 326 0.77 11.71 3.14
C LEU A 326 0.81 11.65 4.67
N THR A 327 1.96 11.88 5.28
CA THR A 327 2.10 11.84 6.74
C THR A 327 1.37 13.00 7.43
N GLU A 328 1.43 14.21 6.86
CA GLU A 328 0.73 15.40 7.36
C GLU A 328 -0.80 15.19 7.37
N VAL A 329 -1.36 14.75 6.25
CA VAL A 329 -2.82 14.53 6.17
C VAL A 329 -3.26 13.42 7.11
N ARG A 330 -2.48 12.32 7.22
CA ARG A 330 -2.80 11.27 8.19
C ARG A 330 -2.81 11.83 9.62
N ALA A 331 -1.80 12.60 10.00
CA ALA A 331 -1.73 13.23 11.31
C ALA A 331 -2.91 14.20 11.59
N ILE A 332 -3.29 15.00 10.58
CA ILE A 332 -4.45 15.90 10.70
C ILE A 332 -5.72 15.09 10.98
N VAL A 333 -5.98 14.03 10.20
CA VAL A 333 -7.21 13.24 10.36
C VAL A 333 -7.18 12.43 11.66
N ASP A 334 -6.02 11.92 12.08
CA ASP A 334 -5.89 11.22 13.37
C ASP A 334 -6.09 12.13 14.58
N ALA A 335 -5.85 13.42 14.44
CA ALA A 335 -6.10 14.41 15.48
C ALA A 335 -7.59 14.85 15.58
N LEU A 336 -8.43 14.52 14.59
CA LEU A 336 -9.86 14.83 14.63
C LEU A 336 -10.57 14.03 15.74
N PRO A 337 -11.74 14.49 16.22
CA PRO A 337 -12.61 13.70 17.10
C PRO A 337 -12.92 12.33 16.49
N GLN A 338 -12.94 11.27 17.29
CA GLN A 338 -13.05 9.89 16.82
C GLN A 338 -14.27 9.65 15.91
N ASN A 339 -15.41 10.24 16.23
CA ASN A 339 -16.66 10.13 15.46
C ASN A 339 -16.61 10.87 14.11
N ALA A 340 -15.65 11.79 13.93
CA ALA A 340 -15.45 12.54 12.70
C ALA A 340 -14.28 12.00 11.85
N ARG A 341 -13.52 11.02 12.35
CA ARG A 341 -12.47 10.37 11.56
C ARG A 341 -13.10 9.50 10.48
N LYS A 342 -12.82 9.84 9.22
CA LYS A 342 -13.30 9.10 8.07
C LYS A 342 -12.11 8.45 7.35
N PRO A 343 -12.33 7.36 6.59
CA PRO A 343 -11.31 6.84 5.68
C PRO A 343 -10.87 7.90 4.67
N ILE A 344 -9.60 7.83 4.25
CA ILE A 344 -9.00 8.80 3.33
C ILE A 344 -8.70 8.12 2.01
N TYR A 345 -9.07 8.77 0.91
CA TYR A 345 -8.69 8.40 -0.46
C TYR A 345 -7.70 9.39 -1.03
N VAL A 346 -6.86 8.93 -1.94
CA VAL A 346 -6.15 9.81 -2.87
C VAL A 346 -6.85 9.71 -4.22
N THR A 347 -7.62 10.74 -4.55
CA THR A 347 -8.43 10.78 -5.77
C THR A 347 -7.67 11.32 -6.97
N GLU A 348 -6.50 11.94 -6.73
CA GLU A 348 -5.62 12.43 -7.79
C GLU A 348 -4.18 12.51 -7.29
N TYR A 349 -3.23 11.98 -8.04
CA TYR A 349 -1.80 12.13 -7.77
C TYR A 349 -0.96 12.00 -9.03
N GLY A 350 0.23 12.61 -8.98
CA GLY A 350 1.16 12.53 -10.11
C GLY A 350 2.52 13.18 -9.86
N VAL A 351 3.52 12.70 -10.60
CA VAL A 351 4.88 13.25 -10.63
C VAL A 351 4.96 14.39 -11.64
N ARG A 352 5.67 15.45 -11.28
CA ARG A 352 5.98 16.60 -12.16
C ARG A 352 7.44 16.59 -12.55
N GLY A 353 7.68 16.95 -13.81
CA GLY A 353 9.01 17.20 -14.38
C GLY A 353 9.43 18.67 -14.29
N LEU A 354 10.55 18.97 -14.93
CA LEU A 354 11.01 20.35 -15.13
C LEU A 354 9.98 21.11 -15.97
N ARG A 355 9.65 22.33 -15.54
CA ARG A 355 8.65 23.19 -16.20
C ARG A 355 9.20 23.97 -17.38
N THR A 356 10.52 24.12 -17.43
CA THR A 356 11.26 24.73 -18.52
C THR A 356 12.40 23.82 -18.93
N PHE A 357 12.64 23.70 -20.21
CA PHE A 357 13.74 22.94 -20.78
C PHE A 357 14.26 23.69 -22.01
N ASP A 358 15.58 23.86 -22.12
CA ASP A 358 16.23 24.67 -23.17
C ASP A 358 15.63 26.08 -23.33
N GLY A 359 15.19 26.70 -22.22
CA GLY A 359 14.61 28.04 -22.23
C GLY A 359 13.17 28.12 -22.73
N ALA A 360 12.57 27.02 -23.18
CA ALA A 360 11.18 26.97 -23.60
C ALA A 360 10.25 26.49 -22.47
N PRO A 361 9.05 27.08 -22.31
CA PRO A 361 8.03 26.59 -21.40
C PRO A 361 7.63 25.16 -21.78
N GLN A 362 7.59 24.26 -20.81
CA GLN A 362 7.13 22.90 -20.99
C GLN A 362 5.65 22.75 -20.67
N VAL A 363 5.00 21.83 -21.35
CA VAL A 363 3.62 21.46 -21.04
C VAL A 363 3.57 20.70 -19.73
N ASP A 364 2.52 20.91 -18.91
CA ASP A 364 2.28 20.11 -17.73
C ASP A 364 2.09 18.61 -18.12
N PRO A 365 2.81 17.67 -17.49
CA PRO A 365 3.55 17.71 -16.24
C PRO A 365 5.03 18.10 -16.32
N GLY A 366 5.56 18.41 -17.47
CA GLY A 366 6.96 18.74 -17.69
C GLY A 366 7.80 17.55 -18.13
N VAL A 367 9.14 17.73 -18.13
CA VAL A 367 10.09 16.78 -18.70
C VAL A 367 11.14 16.33 -17.67
N TRP A 368 11.79 15.22 -17.98
CA TRP A 368 13.05 14.80 -17.38
C TRP A 368 14.22 15.68 -17.87
N GLU A 369 15.38 15.51 -17.30
CA GLU A 369 16.60 16.29 -17.58
C GLU A 369 17.08 16.22 -19.03
N ASP A 370 16.73 15.20 -19.79
CA ASP A 370 17.05 15.03 -21.21
C ASP A 370 15.94 15.49 -22.17
N GLY A 371 14.88 16.12 -21.63
CA GLY A 371 13.71 16.56 -22.42
C GLY A 371 12.64 15.51 -22.62
N THR A 372 12.82 14.27 -22.17
CA THR A 372 11.78 13.23 -22.23
C THR A 372 10.59 13.61 -21.34
N PRO A 373 9.33 13.53 -21.82
CA PRO A 373 8.16 13.74 -20.97
C PRO A 373 8.22 12.88 -19.71
N ILE A 374 8.05 13.51 -18.53
CA ILE A 374 8.26 12.84 -17.25
C ILE A 374 7.43 11.55 -17.11
N THR A 375 6.24 11.49 -17.64
CA THR A 375 5.34 10.32 -17.58
C THR A 375 5.82 9.13 -18.41
N GLN A 376 6.77 9.35 -19.32
CA GLN A 376 7.39 8.30 -20.14
C GLN A 376 8.65 7.70 -19.49
N THR A 377 9.02 8.18 -18.30
CA THR A 377 10.25 7.77 -17.61
C THR A 377 10.00 6.69 -16.58
N ASN A 378 11.02 5.86 -16.37
CA ASN A 378 11.00 4.84 -15.31
C ASN A 378 11.02 5.46 -13.91
N ILE A 379 11.63 6.64 -13.75
CA ILE A 379 11.65 7.34 -12.46
C ILE A 379 10.24 7.74 -12.04
N SER A 380 9.43 8.24 -12.97
CA SER A 380 8.02 8.54 -12.70
C SER A 380 7.26 7.30 -12.23
N ALA A 381 7.41 6.18 -12.94
CA ALA A 381 6.76 4.92 -12.57
C ALA A 381 7.20 4.44 -11.19
N PHE A 382 8.51 4.46 -10.89
CA PHE A 382 9.05 4.04 -9.61
C PHE A 382 8.54 4.90 -8.45
N GLN A 383 8.52 6.23 -8.63
CA GLN A 383 8.01 7.15 -7.61
C GLN A 383 6.50 7.01 -7.38
N HIS A 384 5.72 6.69 -8.41
CA HIS A 384 4.31 6.36 -8.24
C HIS A 384 4.12 5.08 -7.42
N ALA A 385 4.94 4.04 -7.64
CA ALA A 385 4.91 2.83 -6.82
C ALA A 385 5.25 3.11 -5.35
N TRP A 386 6.28 3.93 -5.12
CA TRP A 386 6.60 4.36 -3.77
C TRP A 386 5.41 5.05 -3.10
N PHE A 387 4.77 5.99 -3.82
CA PHE A 387 3.58 6.68 -3.35
C PHE A 387 2.45 5.70 -2.97
N ASP A 388 2.12 4.77 -3.85
CA ASP A 388 1.04 3.80 -3.66
C ASP A 388 1.29 2.87 -2.46
N ILE A 389 2.53 2.37 -2.31
CA ILE A 389 2.93 1.51 -1.19
C ILE A 389 2.88 2.29 0.13
N LEU A 390 3.41 3.52 0.15
CA LEU A 390 3.41 4.36 1.35
C LEU A 390 2.00 4.77 1.75
N ALA A 391 1.15 5.14 0.79
CA ALA A 391 -0.24 5.48 1.06
C ALA A 391 -0.99 4.31 1.72
N ALA A 392 -0.82 3.10 1.20
CA ALA A 392 -1.44 1.91 1.80
C ALA A 392 -0.90 1.63 3.22
N ASP A 393 0.41 1.71 3.44
CA ASP A 393 1.05 1.49 4.75
C ASP A 393 0.59 2.53 5.79
N LEU A 394 0.36 3.78 5.36
CA LEU A 394 -0.19 4.86 6.18
C LEU A 394 -1.72 4.79 6.39
N GLY A 395 -2.41 3.81 5.80
CA GLY A 395 -3.84 3.59 6.02
C GLY A 395 -4.76 4.40 5.10
N TYR A 396 -4.32 4.77 3.92
CA TYR A 396 -5.19 5.31 2.87
C TYR A 396 -6.00 4.17 2.24
N LEU A 397 -7.27 4.44 1.96
CA LEU A 397 -8.21 3.39 1.54
C LEU A 397 -8.05 3.00 0.08
N GLY A 398 -7.56 3.88 -0.78
CA GLY A 398 -7.32 3.63 -2.20
C GLY A 398 -6.72 4.84 -2.89
N THR A 399 -6.16 4.63 -4.09
CA THR A 399 -5.51 5.65 -4.89
C THR A 399 -6.00 5.64 -6.34
N SER A 400 -6.18 6.83 -6.93
CA SER A 400 -6.55 7.02 -8.33
C SER A 400 -5.54 7.94 -9.01
N LYS A 401 -4.70 7.36 -9.87
CA LYS A 401 -3.66 8.07 -10.63
C LYS A 401 -4.30 9.06 -11.62
N TRP A 402 -3.79 10.27 -11.68
CA TRP A 402 -4.07 11.26 -12.71
C TRP A 402 -3.07 11.13 -13.87
N ASP A 403 -3.42 10.81 -15.13
CA ASP A 403 -4.65 10.33 -15.74
C ASP A 403 -4.40 8.90 -16.28
N SER A 404 -5.43 8.11 -16.59
CA SER A 404 -5.21 6.77 -17.14
C SER A 404 -4.87 6.80 -18.63
N TYR A 405 -5.57 7.62 -19.42
CA TYR A 405 -5.45 7.65 -20.87
C TYR A 405 -5.84 9.02 -21.44
N TYR A 406 -5.42 9.26 -22.67
CA TYR A 406 -5.69 10.51 -23.37
C TYR A 406 -7.17 10.77 -23.57
N GLY A 407 -7.55 12.02 -23.34
CA GLY A 407 -8.79 12.66 -23.78
C GLY A 407 -8.52 14.16 -23.84
N LYS A 408 -8.98 14.84 -24.89
CA LYS A 408 -8.74 16.25 -25.08
C LYS A 408 -9.58 17.07 -24.11
N TYR A 409 -8.94 17.80 -23.21
CA TYR A 409 -9.60 18.78 -22.34
C TYR A 409 -9.81 20.12 -23.05
N ASP A 410 -10.83 20.87 -22.66
CA ASP A 410 -11.14 22.18 -23.23
C ASP A 410 -10.00 23.21 -23.03
N ASN A 411 -9.28 23.09 -21.91
CA ASN A 411 -8.20 23.98 -21.49
C ASN A 411 -6.80 23.50 -21.90
N GLY A 412 -6.71 22.53 -22.81
CA GLY A 412 -5.45 21.95 -23.24
C GLY A 412 -5.27 20.49 -22.83
N SER A 413 -4.12 19.88 -23.16
CA SER A 413 -3.79 18.51 -22.79
C SER A 413 -2.88 18.53 -21.56
N GLN A 414 -3.26 17.77 -20.56
CA GLN A 414 -2.39 17.48 -19.42
C GLN A 414 -1.88 16.05 -19.58
N ALA A 415 -0.60 15.90 -19.93
CA ALA A 415 -0.04 14.63 -20.38
C ALA A 415 0.40 13.71 -19.21
N TYR A 416 -0.46 13.52 -18.21
CA TYR A 416 -0.20 12.64 -17.05
C TYR A 416 -0.55 11.17 -17.32
N TYR A 417 -0.72 10.75 -18.55
CA TYR A 417 -1.28 9.44 -18.92
C TYR A 417 -0.37 8.26 -18.55
N VAL A 418 -0.99 7.09 -18.33
CA VAL A 418 -0.30 5.79 -18.32
C VAL A 418 -0.41 5.09 -19.69
N ILE A 419 -1.41 5.49 -20.50
CA ILE A 419 -1.56 5.12 -21.91
C ILE A 419 -1.49 6.39 -22.73
N GLY A 420 -0.51 6.51 -23.61
CA GLY A 420 -0.32 7.70 -24.46
C GLY A 420 -1.50 7.97 -25.40
N GLY A 421 -1.43 9.09 -26.11
CA GLY A 421 -2.49 9.55 -26.99
C GLY A 421 -2.19 9.36 -28.49
N PRO A 422 -3.05 9.91 -29.37
CA PRO A 422 -2.95 9.74 -30.83
C PRO A 422 -1.61 10.20 -31.41
N GLN A 423 -1.02 11.25 -30.84
CA GLN A 423 0.25 11.80 -31.34
C GLN A 423 1.45 10.89 -31.09
N SER A 424 1.38 10.02 -30.05
CA SER A 424 2.43 9.06 -29.70
C SER A 424 2.12 7.63 -30.13
N GLY A 425 0.99 7.37 -30.79
CA GLY A 425 0.61 6.02 -31.20
C GLY A 425 0.06 5.13 -30.09
N TRP A 426 -0.46 5.72 -29.02
CA TRP A 426 -1.09 5.04 -27.88
C TRP A 426 -0.16 4.05 -27.15
N PRO A 427 1.11 4.38 -26.85
CA PRO A 427 2.02 3.47 -26.16
C PRO A 427 1.58 3.25 -24.71
N LEU A 428 2.00 2.12 -24.15
CA LEU A 428 1.97 1.90 -22.71
C LEU A 428 3.22 2.53 -22.11
N TYR A 429 3.05 3.43 -21.15
CA TYR A 429 4.17 4.00 -20.41
C TYR A 429 4.57 3.09 -19.23
N PRO A 430 5.79 3.23 -18.68
CA PRO A 430 6.29 2.33 -17.64
C PRO A 430 5.35 2.17 -16.43
N MET A 431 4.63 3.23 -16.07
CA MET A 431 3.64 3.21 -14.98
C MET A 431 2.46 2.26 -15.27
N TYR A 432 2.08 2.05 -16.52
CA TYR A 432 1.02 1.10 -16.87
C TYR A 432 1.36 -0.31 -16.39
N ASN A 433 2.56 -0.80 -16.72
CA ASN A 433 3.01 -2.13 -16.36
C ASN A 433 3.06 -2.32 -14.84
N LEU A 434 3.49 -1.27 -14.13
CA LEU A 434 3.60 -1.28 -12.69
C LEU A 434 2.22 -1.26 -12.01
N LEU A 435 1.31 -0.41 -12.48
CA LEU A 435 -0.06 -0.38 -11.99
C LEU A 435 -0.78 -1.70 -12.27
N GLN A 436 -0.58 -2.31 -13.45
CA GLN A 436 -1.11 -3.63 -13.79
C GLN A 436 -0.58 -4.72 -12.83
N LEU A 437 0.70 -4.65 -12.46
CA LEU A 437 1.28 -5.56 -11.48
C LEU A 437 0.56 -5.46 -10.12
N PHE A 438 0.22 -4.25 -9.67
CA PHE A 438 -0.51 -4.03 -8.43
C PHE A 438 -1.95 -4.51 -8.52
N THR A 439 -2.68 -4.12 -9.56
CA THR A 439 -4.09 -4.48 -9.72
C THR A 439 -4.33 -5.97 -10.00
N THR A 440 -3.33 -6.70 -10.51
CA THR A 440 -3.42 -8.18 -10.66
C THR A 440 -3.16 -8.93 -9.37
N THR A 441 -2.41 -8.36 -8.43
CA THR A 441 -1.94 -9.04 -7.22
C THR A 441 -2.60 -8.57 -5.92
N VAL A 442 -3.25 -7.42 -5.94
CA VAL A 442 -4.04 -6.86 -4.83
C VAL A 442 -5.42 -6.49 -5.36
N LYS A 443 -6.47 -6.86 -4.63
CA LYS A 443 -7.85 -6.63 -5.05
C LYS A 443 -8.62 -5.76 -4.06
N ARG A 444 -9.64 -5.07 -4.55
CA ARG A 444 -10.64 -4.41 -3.72
C ARG A 444 -11.21 -5.38 -2.69
N GLY A 445 -11.51 -4.89 -1.51
CA GLY A 445 -12.03 -5.68 -0.40
C GLY A 445 -10.96 -6.43 0.40
N TRP A 446 -9.67 -6.32 0.00
CA TRP A 446 -8.59 -6.87 0.79
C TRP A 446 -8.28 -5.97 1.99
N GLN A 447 -7.58 -6.53 2.96
CA GLN A 447 -7.07 -5.77 4.11
C GLN A 447 -5.62 -5.35 3.83
N VAL A 448 -5.28 -4.11 4.18
CA VAL A 448 -3.88 -3.76 4.42
C VAL A 448 -3.57 -4.11 5.86
N VAL A 449 -2.53 -4.89 6.09
CA VAL A 449 -2.09 -5.29 7.43
C VAL A 449 -0.75 -4.65 7.74
N ALA A 450 -0.50 -4.38 9.01
CA ALA A 450 0.74 -3.73 9.43
C ALA A 450 1.97 -4.58 9.05
N THR A 451 3.02 -3.90 8.65
CA THR A 451 4.33 -4.49 8.39
C THR A 451 5.34 -3.97 9.43
N ASP A 452 5.87 -4.87 10.25
CA ASP A 452 7.02 -4.53 11.08
C ASP A 452 8.27 -4.47 10.20
N SER A 453 9.12 -3.47 10.39
CA SER A 453 10.38 -3.29 9.67
C SER A 453 11.52 -2.94 10.62
N VAL A 454 12.76 -3.16 10.17
CA VAL A 454 13.93 -2.64 10.88
C VAL A 454 13.93 -1.11 10.85
N PRO A 455 14.38 -0.43 11.93
CA PRO A 455 14.46 1.02 11.94
C PRO A 455 15.44 1.58 10.89
N ASN A 456 15.17 2.81 10.42
CA ASN A 456 16.07 3.60 9.56
C ASN A 456 16.47 2.89 8.25
N THR A 457 15.58 2.11 7.68
CA THR A 457 15.78 1.54 6.34
C THR A 457 15.20 2.44 5.26
N SER A 458 15.88 2.52 4.11
CA SER A 458 15.31 3.11 2.88
C SER A 458 14.30 2.20 2.20
N ARG A 459 14.17 0.95 2.66
CA ARG A 459 13.30 -0.07 2.07
C ARG A 459 11.90 0.03 2.65
N LEU A 460 10.91 -0.07 1.78
CA LEU A 460 9.49 -0.03 2.11
C LEU A 460 8.82 -1.31 1.65
N VAL A 461 7.97 -1.89 2.50
CA VAL A 461 7.18 -3.09 2.18
C VAL A 461 5.79 -2.94 2.78
N ALA A 462 4.76 -2.97 1.94
CA ALA A 462 3.36 -3.04 2.39
C ALA A 462 2.81 -4.46 2.22
N ALA A 463 1.91 -4.86 3.13
CA ALA A 463 1.34 -6.19 3.18
C ALA A 463 -0.19 -6.17 3.04
N TYR A 464 -0.71 -7.04 2.16
CA TYR A 464 -2.14 -7.14 1.82
C TYR A 464 -2.63 -8.55 2.06
N LEU A 465 -3.74 -8.67 2.78
CA LEU A 465 -4.36 -9.93 3.15
C LEU A 465 -5.72 -10.06 2.46
N GLY A 466 -5.82 -10.99 1.53
CA GLY A 466 -7.05 -11.32 0.82
C GLY A 466 -7.83 -12.48 1.44
N GLY A 467 -8.97 -12.80 0.83
CA GLY A 467 -9.77 -13.96 1.19
C GLY A 467 -8.96 -15.26 1.12
N LYS A 468 -9.39 -16.30 1.89
CA LYS A 468 -8.66 -17.59 1.99
C LYS A 468 -7.19 -17.46 2.46
N LYS A 469 -6.86 -16.40 3.19
CA LYS A 469 -5.51 -16.10 3.70
C LYS A 469 -4.46 -15.91 2.60
N GLN A 470 -4.89 -15.38 1.45
CA GLN A 470 -3.96 -14.93 0.42
C GLN A 470 -3.16 -13.75 0.96
N LEU A 471 -1.84 -13.78 0.82
CA LEU A 471 -0.93 -12.73 1.24
C LEU A 471 -0.17 -12.22 0.01
N THR A 472 -0.20 -10.90 -0.16
CA THR A 472 0.67 -10.18 -1.11
C THR A 472 1.50 -9.17 -0.34
N MET A 473 2.80 -9.12 -0.62
CA MET A 473 3.70 -8.10 -0.10
C MET A 473 4.40 -7.41 -1.27
N ILE A 474 4.32 -6.10 -1.30
CA ILE A 474 4.89 -5.25 -2.35
C ILE A 474 5.98 -4.40 -1.72
N GLY A 475 7.15 -4.35 -2.35
CA GLY A 475 8.24 -3.57 -1.79
C GLY A 475 9.21 -2.99 -2.81
N LEU A 476 9.97 -2.00 -2.37
CA LEU A 476 11.00 -1.29 -3.11
C LEU A 476 12.04 -0.67 -2.15
N ASP A 477 13.14 -0.17 -2.74
CA ASP A 477 14.15 0.62 -2.03
C ASP A 477 14.06 2.09 -2.49
N THR A 478 13.65 2.99 -1.61
CA THR A 478 13.47 4.42 -1.93
C THR A 478 14.78 5.12 -2.33
N ALA A 479 15.94 4.53 -2.04
CA ALA A 479 17.23 5.00 -2.52
C ALA A 479 17.36 4.95 -4.05
N GLY A 480 16.52 4.15 -4.74
CA GLY A 480 16.41 4.12 -6.20
C GLY A 480 15.55 5.22 -6.83
N ALA A 481 14.86 6.02 -6.02
CA ALA A 481 13.81 6.94 -6.49
C ALA A 481 14.25 8.11 -7.36
N GLN A 482 15.53 8.44 -7.32
CA GLN A 482 16.14 9.54 -8.11
C GLN A 482 16.86 9.03 -9.37
N LEU A 483 16.86 7.74 -9.62
CA LEU A 483 17.62 7.13 -10.71
C LEU A 483 16.68 6.77 -11.87
N ASN A 484 16.87 7.37 -13.02
CA ASN A 484 16.10 7.04 -14.23
C ASN A 484 16.70 5.85 -15.03
N VAL A 485 17.96 5.59 -14.84
CA VAL A 485 18.69 4.49 -15.48
C VAL A 485 18.97 3.41 -14.46
N GLY A 486 18.82 2.16 -14.85
CA GLY A 486 19.02 1.03 -14.00
C GLY A 486 20.38 0.98 -13.32
N THR A 487 20.41 0.44 -12.12
CA THR A 487 21.62 0.15 -11.36
C THR A 487 21.83 -1.34 -11.24
N THR A 488 23.09 -1.79 -11.23
CA THR A 488 23.46 -3.18 -10.91
C THR A 488 23.47 -3.43 -9.40
N THR A 489 23.35 -2.38 -8.58
CA THR A 489 23.29 -2.51 -7.12
C THR A 489 22.06 -3.30 -6.73
N ALA A 490 22.26 -4.41 -6.05
CA ALA A 490 21.20 -5.26 -5.54
C ALA A 490 21.01 -5.05 -4.04
N THR A 491 19.76 -4.87 -3.64
CA THR A 491 19.36 -4.73 -2.25
C THR A 491 18.84 -6.07 -1.72
N PRO A 492 19.39 -6.61 -0.63
CA PRO A 492 18.87 -7.81 -0.01
C PRO A 492 17.58 -7.52 0.76
N TYR A 493 16.64 -8.46 0.73
CA TYR A 493 15.43 -8.47 1.53
C TYR A 493 15.25 -9.81 2.24
N SER A 494 14.81 -9.78 3.48
CA SER A 494 14.35 -10.92 4.24
C SER A 494 12.96 -10.63 4.79
N ILE A 495 11.95 -11.37 4.29
CA ILE A 495 10.53 -11.03 4.45
C ILE A 495 9.76 -12.21 5.04
N ALA A 496 9.13 -12.02 6.21
CA ALA A 496 8.37 -13.02 6.94
C ALA A 496 6.85 -12.78 6.85
N GLY A 497 6.09 -13.87 6.97
CA GLY A 497 4.63 -13.86 7.01
C GLY A 497 4.00 -14.89 6.07
N PHE A 498 4.79 -15.49 5.20
CA PHE A 498 4.31 -16.49 4.23
C PHE A 498 4.05 -17.86 4.89
N PRO A 499 3.23 -18.72 4.27
CA PRO A 499 3.07 -20.09 4.72
C PRO A 499 4.40 -20.85 4.67
N PRO A 500 4.82 -21.50 5.77
CA PRO A 500 6.10 -22.22 5.83
C PRO A 500 6.24 -23.29 4.76
N SER A 501 7.41 -23.36 4.14
CA SER A 501 7.79 -24.36 3.12
C SER A 501 6.80 -24.41 1.93
N LYS A 502 6.19 -23.27 1.60
CA LYS A 502 5.25 -23.17 0.48
C LYS A 502 5.81 -22.27 -0.63
N PRO A 503 5.39 -22.52 -1.88
CA PRO A 503 5.74 -21.65 -3.00
C PRO A 503 5.06 -20.29 -2.87
N VAL A 504 5.81 -19.24 -3.23
CA VAL A 504 5.38 -17.85 -3.32
C VAL A 504 5.76 -17.34 -4.71
N ASN A 505 4.84 -16.73 -5.43
CA ASN A 505 5.13 -16.08 -6.70
C ASN A 505 5.93 -14.81 -6.46
N LEU A 506 7.00 -14.63 -7.19
CA LEU A 506 7.79 -13.41 -7.25
C LEU A 506 7.62 -12.79 -8.64
N LEU A 507 7.17 -11.54 -8.66
CA LEU A 507 7.06 -10.70 -9.83
C LEU A 507 7.92 -9.47 -9.60
N ILE A 508 8.65 -9.02 -10.63
CA ILE A 508 9.57 -7.89 -10.53
C ILE A 508 9.33 -6.96 -11.71
N TRP A 509 8.97 -5.72 -11.43
CA TRP A 509 9.10 -4.62 -12.37
C TRP A 509 10.50 -4.03 -12.22
N ASN A 510 11.19 -3.77 -13.32
CA ASN A 510 12.56 -3.26 -13.26
C ASN A 510 12.78 -2.15 -14.30
N ALA A 511 13.31 -1.03 -13.86
CA ALA A 511 13.69 0.08 -14.74
C ALA A 511 14.73 -0.33 -15.80
N ASN A 512 15.64 -1.26 -15.46
CA ASN A 512 16.64 -1.81 -16.40
C ASN A 512 16.03 -2.63 -17.57
N ALA A 513 14.77 -3.06 -17.43
CA ALA A 513 14.04 -3.81 -18.45
C ALA A 513 13.00 -2.91 -19.13
N ASP A 514 13.32 -1.67 -19.40
CA ASP A 514 12.45 -0.66 -20.04
C ASP A 514 11.08 -0.52 -19.34
N GLY A 515 11.05 -0.68 -18.01
CA GLY A 515 9.83 -0.60 -17.24
C GLY A 515 8.88 -1.78 -17.47
N LEU A 516 9.39 -2.93 -17.89
CA LEU A 516 8.61 -4.15 -18.07
C LEU A 516 8.64 -5.02 -16.80
N VAL A 517 7.62 -5.86 -16.66
CA VAL A 517 7.58 -6.88 -15.62
C VAL A 517 8.33 -8.13 -16.11
N ALA A 518 9.32 -8.56 -15.33
CA ALA A 518 10.06 -9.79 -15.62
C ALA A 518 9.15 -11.02 -15.56
N PRO A 519 9.51 -12.13 -16.25
CA PRO A 519 8.77 -13.37 -16.15
C PRO A 519 8.62 -13.82 -14.70
N ARG A 520 7.43 -14.36 -14.36
CA ARG A 520 7.11 -14.84 -13.03
C ARG A 520 8.13 -15.89 -12.57
N GLN A 521 8.64 -15.70 -11.37
CA GLN A 521 9.47 -16.67 -10.66
C GLN A 521 8.68 -17.30 -9.51
N VAL A 522 9.10 -18.46 -9.05
CA VAL A 522 8.56 -19.11 -7.85
C VAL A 522 9.70 -19.26 -6.85
N VAL A 523 9.53 -18.67 -5.69
CA VAL A 523 10.47 -18.83 -4.56
C VAL A 523 9.81 -19.67 -3.47
N ILE A 524 10.60 -20.37 -2.67
CA ILE A 524 10.07 -21.19 -1.57
C ILE A 524 10.35 -20.45 -0.26
N ALA A 525 9.28 -20.17 0.50
CA ALA A 525 9.45 -19.71 1.87
C ALA A 525 10.13 -20.82 2.71
N ASP A 526 11.02 -20.43 3.62
CA ASP A 526 11.68 -21.39 4.52
C ASP A 526 10.70 -22.03 5.52
N ALA A 527 11.18 -22.89 6.40
CA ALA A 527 10.39 -23.56 7.43
C ALA A 527 9.73 -22.58 8.44
N ASN A 528 10.18 -21.33 8.49
CA ASN A 528 9.65 -20.27 9.33
C ASN A 528 8.70 -19.31 8.59
N GLY A 529 8.54 -19.50 7.26
CA GLY A 529 7.75 -18.62 6.41
C GLY A 529 8.50 -17.35 6.01
N VAL A 530 9.83 -17.40 5.95
CA VAL A 530 10.69 -16.29 5.51
C VAL A 530 11.09 -16.53 4.04
N VAL A 531 11.00 -15.48 3.24
CA VAL A 531 11.53 -15.41 1.86
C VAL A 531 12.71 -14.46 1.86
N SER A 532 13.85 -14.90 1.31
CA SER A 532 15.04 -14.08 1.10
C SER A 532 15.21 -13.78 -0.39
N LEU A 533 15.43 -12.50 -0.72
CA LEU A 533 15.54 -12.00 -2.09
C LEU A 533 16.76 -11.09 -2.20
N SER A 534 17.24 -10.91 -3.43
CA SER A 534 18.18 -9.84 -3.80
C SER A 534 17.59 -9.14 -5.03
N ILE A 535 17.20 -7.88 -4.89
CA ILE A 535 16.42 -7.11 -5.87
C ILE A 535 17.23 -5.87 -6.26
N SER A 536 17.24 -5.51 -7.55
CA SER A 536 17.83 -4.23 -7.99
C SER A 536 17.23 -3.06 -7.21
N GLN A 537 18.07 -2.09 -6.86
CA GLN A 537 17.65 -0.89 -6.14
C GLN A 537 16.54 -0.09 -6.87
N GLN A 538 16.47 -0.21 -8.21
CA GLN A 538 15.44 0.43 -9.04
C GLN A 538 14.32 -0.52 -9.47
N ALA A 539 14.09 -1.58 -8.74
CA ALA A 539 13.01 -2.50 -9.02
C ALA A 539 11.92 -2.43 -7.93
N VAL A 540 10.71 -2.74 -8.34
CA VAL A 540 9.57 -2.98 -7.47
C VAL A 540 9.27 -4.47 -7.53
N PHE A 541 9.20 -5.13 -6.39
CA PHE A 541 8.86 -6.55 -6.33
C PHE A 541 7.49 -6.79 -5.70
N VAL A 542 6.87 -7.87 -6.12
CA VAL A 542 5.65 -8.40 -5.52
C VAL A 542 5.88 -9.87 -5.16
N LEU A 543 5.73 -10.19 -3.89
CA LEU A 543 5.62 -11.55 -3.38
C LEU A 543 4.16 -11.88 -3.12
N THR A 544 3.63 -12.91 -3.75
CA THR A 544 2.21 -13.24 -3.58
C THR A 544 1.92 -14.73 -3.55
N THR A 545 0.96 -15.10 -2.69
CA THR A 545 0.37 -16.45 -2.65
C THR A 545 -0.85 -16.59 -3.56
N VAL A 546 -1.23 -15.54 -4.28
CA VAL A 546 -2.30 -15.58 -5.29
C VAL A 546 -1.92 -16.52 -6.41
N LYS A 547 -2.86 -17.34 -6.83
CA LYS A 547 -2.71 -18.13 -8.05
C LYS A 547 -2.86 -17.17 -9.25
N LEU A 548 -1.76 -16.84 -9.87
CA LEU A 548 -1.76 -16.09 -11.11
C LEU A 548 -2.11 -17.05 -12.25
N GLY A 549 -3.04 -16.65 -13.12
CA GLY A 549 -3.38 -17.43 -14.31
C GLY A 549 -2.10 -17.75 -15.09
N GLY A 550 -1.96 -18.96 -15.58
CA GLY A 550 -0.83 -19.31 -16.40
C GLY A 550 -0.87 -18.49 -17.69
N THR A 551 0.11 -17.62 -17.88
CA THR A 551 0.48 -17.24 -19.23
C THR A 551 1.13 -18.47 -19.83
N SER A 552 0.35 -19.20 -20.64
CA SER A 552 0.88 -20.22 -21.54
C SER A 552 1.82 -19.59 -22.55
#